data_669b346c6a973a8b97d87f23cee58ded
#
_entry.id   669b346c6a973a8b97d87f23cee58ded
#
_cell.length_a   1.000
_cell.length_b   1.000
_cell.length_c   1.000
_cell.angle_alpha   90.00
_cell.angle_beta   90.00
_cell.angle_gamma   90.00
#
_symmetry.space_group_name_H-M   'P 1'
#
loop_
_entity.id
_entity.type
_entity.pdbx_description
1 polymer ?
#
loop_
_entity_poly.entity_id
_entity_poly.type
_entity_poly.pdbx_seq_one_letter_code
_entity_poly.pdbx_strand_id
1 'polypeptide(L)'
;MDLRLDHSICPCMKKLSLKVIVVVFVAALASCAPPPQPTKLKVSASTRPESSLSGQVFQGVNSYRSQRGAAALQRHAGLDRLAQAHCEYLRQHRGTFKLHGKNVSHFGFDGRALAARERYQMQNVSENVAAANHPGKSPAPVIVNLWAGSKDHEFNMRQSWTHTGVGVVTDSDGMVFTTQLFATVSNSQLATRERFNRF
;
A
#
# COMPACT_ATOMS: atom_id res chain seq x y z
N MET A 1 -37.18 18.57 -57.33
CA MET A 1 -37.41 17.52 -58.32
C MET A 1 -37.42 16.23 -57.56
N ASP A 2 -38.63 15.93 -57.25
CA ASP A 2 -39.46 14.72 -57.33
C ASP A 2 -39.01 13.57 -56.46
N LEU A 3 -39.65 13.44 -55.38
CA LEU A 3 -40.81 12.61 -54.97
C LEU A 3 -40.97 11.28 -55.75
N ARG A 4 -40.87 10.16 -55.08
CA ARG A 4 -41.93 9.11 -55.13
C ARG A 4 -41.91 8.24 -53.86
N LEU A 5 -43.04 8.27 -53.20
CA LEU A 5 -43.56 7.28 -52.27
C LEU A 5 -43.98 6.00 -53.04
N ASP A 6 -43.76 4.83 -52.48
CA ASP A 6 -44.55 3.68 -52.87
C ASP A 6 -45.03 2.90 -51.64
N HIS A 7 -46.35 2.85 -51.56
CA HIS A 7 -47.14 2.11 -50.58
C HIS A 7 -47.43 0.71 -51.18
N SER A 8 -47.13 -0.31 -50.42
CA SER A 8 -47.76 -1.61 -50.69
C SER A 8 -48.14 -2.27 -49.36
N ILE A 9 -49.42 -2.15 -49.09
CA ILE A 9 -50.15 -2.86 -48.01
C ILE A 9 -50.56 -4.22 -48.57
N CYS A 10 -50.34 -5.30 -47.86
CA CYS A 10 -51.13 -6.52 -48.04
C CYS A 10 -51.34 -7.24 -46.67
N PRO A 11 -52.56 -7.56 -46.31
CA PRO A 11 -52.89 -8.13 -45.03
C PRO A 11 -52.97 -9.66 -45.09
N CYS A 12 -52.36 -10.36 -44.16
CA CYS A 12 -52.69 -11.78 -43.96
C CYS A 12 -53.03 -12.04 -42.52
N MET A 13 -54.32 -11.97 -42.23
CA MET A 13 -54.88 -12.46 -40.95
C MET A 13 -54.79 -13.97 -40.91
N LYS A 14 -53.95 -14.52 -40.00
CA LYS A 14 -54.06 -15.92 -39.56
C LYS A 14 -54.47 -15.96 -38.11
N LYS A 15 -55.56 -16.66 -37.86
CA LYS A 15 -56.23 -16.93 -36.59
C LYS A 15 -55.22 -17.47 -35.58
N LEU A 16 -55.06 -16.81 -34.45
CA LEU A 16 -54.24 -17.29 -33.34
C LEU A 16 -55.13 -17.90 -32.28
N SER A 17 -54.94 -19.20 -32.08
CA SER A 17 -55.61 -20.01 -31.08
C SER A 17 -55.21 -19.56 -29.66
N LEU A 18 -56.22 -19.31 -28.83
CA LEU A 18 -56.08 -18.92 -27.42
C LEU A 18 -55.64 -20.13 -26.61
N LYS A 19 -54.31 -20.28 -26.39
CA LYS A 19 -53.79 -21.21 -25.39
C LYS A 19 -53.63 -20.46 -24.07
N VAL A 20 -54.41 -20.88 -23.08
CA VAL A 20 -54.34 -20.44 -21.72
C VAL A 20 -52.94 -20.83 -21.17
N ILE A 21 -52.10 -19.86 -20.96
CA ILE A 21 -50.82 -20.07 -20.27
C ILE A 21 -51.07 -19.78 -18.78
N VAL A 22 -51.11 -20.85 -17.97
CA VAL A 22 -51.07 -20.74 -16.51
C VAL A 22 -49.67 -20.33 -16.12
N VAL A 23 -49.48 -19.05 -15.79
CA VAL A 23 -48.23 -18.55 -15.23
C VAL A 23 -48.21 -18.90 -13.74
N VAL A 24 -47.45 -19.93 -13.40
CA VAL A 24 -47.11 -20.23 -12.01
C VAL A 24 -46.12 -19.18 -11.53
N PHE A 25 -46.57 -18.24 -10.71
CA PHE A 25 -45.69 -17.29 -10.01
C PHE A 25 -44.97 -18.07 -8.91
N VAL A 26 -43.75 -18.51 -9.17
CA VAL A 26 -42.80 -18.91 -8.14
C VAL A 26 -42.26 -17.64 -7.50
N ALA A 27 -42.79 -17.27 -6.34
CA ALA A 27 -42.25 -16.22 -5.50
C ALA A 27 -40.87 -16.67 -5.00
N ALA A 28 -39.79 -16.24 -5.69
CA ALA A 28 -38.43 -16.35 -5.18
C ALA A 28 -38.32 -15.41 -3.98
N LEU A 29 -38.38 -15.93 -2.76
CA LEU A 29 -37.97 -15.22 -1.56
C LEU A 29 -36.48 -14.95 -1.68
N ALA A 30 -36.13 -13.79 -2.24
CA ALA A 30 -34.78 -13.27 -2.21
C ALA A 30 -34.43 -13.00 -0.73
N SER A 31 -33.70 -13.93 -0.13
CA SER A 31 -33.10 -13.73 1.19
C SER A 31 -32.14 -12.54 1.07
N CYS A 32 -32.54 -11.37 1.57
CA CYS A 32 -31.67 -10.24 1.75
C CYS A 32 -30.65 -10.58 2.84
N ALA A 33 -29.59 -11.28 2.49
CA ALA A 33 -28.42 -11.35 3.35
C ALA A 33 -27.85 -9.93 3.46
N PRO A 34 -27.62 -9.41 4.69
CA PRO A 34 -26.98 -8.11 4.83
C PRO A 34 -25.61 -8.13 4.14
N PRO A 35 -25.20 -7.00 3.51
CA PRO A 35 -23.89 -6.94 2.87
C PRO A 35 -22.81 -7.31 3.88
N PRO A 36 -21.75 -8.03 3.46
CA PRO A 36 -20.67 -8.40 4.36
C PRO A 36 -20.10 -7.14 4.99
N GLN A 37 -20.17 -7.07 6.32
CA GLN A 37 -19.60 -5.97 7.09
C GLN A 37 -18.12 -5.87 6.73
N PRO A 38 -17.57 -4.65 6.47
CA PRO A 38 -16.16 -4.50 6.22
C PRO A 38 -15.40 -5.04 7.43
N THR A 39 -14.73 -6.16 7.25
CA THR A 39 -13.85 -6.74 8.28
C THR A 39 -12.81 -5.70 8.62
N LYS A 40 -12.90 -5.13 9.82
CA LYS A 40 -11.88 -4.24 10.36
C LYS A 40 -10.57 -5.01 10.33
N LEU A 41 -9.70 -4.68 9.37
CA LEU A 41 -8.34 -5.20 9.36
C LEU A 41 -7.69 -4.80 10.68
N LYS A 42 -7.52 -5.77 11.58
CA LYS A 42 -6.74 -5.55 12.79
C LYS A 42 -5.38 -5.02 12.35
N VAL A 43 -5.01 -3.84 12.85
CA VAL A 43 -3.65 -3.32 12.74
C VAL A 43 -2.76 -4.32 13.49
N SER A 44 -2.25 -5.31 12.78
CA SER A 44 -1.31 -6.27 13.35
C SER A 44 0.04 -5.57 13.53
N ALA A 45 0.57 -5.61 14.73
CA ALA A 45 1.98 -5.33 14.96
C ALA A 45 2.84 -6.14 13.95
N SER A 46 3.98 -5.61 13.55
CA SER A 46 4.88 -6.34 12.66
C SER A 46 5.29 -7.66 13.31
N THR A 47 5.18 -8.76 12.56
CA THR A 47 5.62 -10.08 13.00
C THR A 47 7.10 -10.32 12.73
N ARG A 48 7.81 -9.37 12.13
CA ARG A 48 9.24 -9.52 11.83
C ARG A 48 10.07 -9.38 13.10
N PRO A 49 11.01 -10.32 13.37
CA PRO A 49 11.91 -10.21 14.50
C PRO A 49 12.69 -8.89 14.46
N GLU A 50 12.87 -8.25 15.60
CA GLU A 50 13.69 -7.04 15.73
C GLU A 50 15.18 -7.29 15.44
N SER A 51 15.65 -8.53 15.60
CA SER A 51 16.97 -8.98 15.20
C SER A 51 17.18 -9.06 13.68
N SER A 52 16.09 -9.06 12.87
CA SER A 52 16.19 -9.00 11.42
C SER A 52 16.81 -7.68 10.96
N LEU A 53 17.44 -7.66 9.78
CA LEU A 53 18.03 -6.43 9.24
C LEU A 53 16.99 -5.30 9.12
N SER A 54 15.75 -5.60 8.73
CA SER A 54 14.68 -4.61 8.70
C SER A 54 14.31 -4.10 10.11
N GLY A 55 14.39 -4.96 11.13
CA GLY A 55 14.24 -4.58 12.55
C GLY A 55 15.37 -3.65 13.00
N GLN A 56 16.61 -3.99 12.67
CA GLN A 56 17.77 -3.16 13.00
C GLN A 56 17.72 -1.78 12.34
N VAL A 57 17.28 -1.69 11.06
CA VAL A 57 17.07 -0.40 10.38
C VAL A 57 15.97 0.40 11.07
N PHE A 58 14.84 -0.23 11.40
CA PHE A 58 13.75 0.41 12.16
C PHE A 58 14.23 1.00 13.48
N GLN A 59 14.97 0.23 14.27
CA GLN A 59 15.55 0.68 15.53
C GLN A 59 16.56 1.82 15.31
N GLY A 60 17.42 1.70 14.31
CA GLY A 60 18.41 2.73 13.97
C GLY A 60 17.76 4.06 13.61
N VAL A 61 16.68 4.05 12.83
CA VAL A 61 15.92 5.28 12.51
C VAL A 61 15.23 5.84 13.76
N ASN A 62 14.64 5.03 14.64
CA ASN A 62 14.05 5.52 15.87
C ASN A 62 15.11 6.11 16.82
N SER A 63 16.29 5.52 16.89
CA SER A 63 17.43 6.08 17.63
C SER A 63 17.85 7.43 17.06
N TYR A 64 17.96 7.55 15.73
CA TYR A 64 18.26 8.80 15.04
C TYR A 64 17.22 9.88 15.35
N ARG A 65 15.93 9.53 15.31
CA ARG A 65 14.82 10.43 15.63
C ARG A 65 14.89 10.93 17.08
N SER A 66 15.08 10.01 18.02
CA SER A 66 15.21 10.33 19.45
C SER A 66 16.32 11.33 19.74
N GLN A 67 17.48 11.18 19.10
CA GLN A 67 18.62 12.11 19.22
C GLN A 67 18.30 13.53 18.72
N ARG A 68 17.20 13.70 17.97
CA ARG A 68 16.73 14.96 17.41
C ARG A 68 15.40 15.44 18.00
N GLY A 69 14.97 14.84 19.11
CA GLY A 69 13.73 15.21 19.78
C GLY A 69 12.45 14.81 19.05
N ALA A 70 12.52 13.98 18.00
CA ALA A 70 11.35 13.48 17.31
C ALA A 70 10.80 12.22 17.98
N ALA A 71 9.48 12.09 18.05
CA ALA A 71 8.81 10.92 18.65
C ALA A 71 9.15 9.62 17.89
N ALA A 72 9.24 8.51 18.62
CA ALA A 72 9.46 7.19 18.04
C ALA A 72 8.27 6.76 17.17
N LEU A 73 8.57 6.10 16.07
CA LEU A 73 7.60 5.56 15.14
C LEU A 73 7.12 4.19 15.59
N GLN A 74 5.85 3.90 15.38
CA GLN A 74 5.30 2.56 15.52
C GLN A 74 5.48 1.76 14.24
N ARG A 75 5.92 0.50 14.35
CA ARG A 75 6.07 -0.37 13.20
C ARG A 75 4.70 -0.88 12.73
N HIS A 76 4.46 -0.90 11.42
CA HIS A 76 3.20 -1.32 10.82
C HIS A 76 3.42 -2.39 9.75
N ALA A 77 2.86 -3.59 9.98
CA ALA A 77 3.08 -4.75 9.10
C ALA A 77 2.63 -4.54 7.64
N GLY A 78 1.61 -3.73 7.42
CA GLY A 78 1.15 -3.37 6.07
C GLY A 78 2.17 -2.51 5.33
N LEU A 79 2.77 -1.54 6.01
CA LEU A 79 3.84 -0.71 5.44
C LEU A 79 5.12 -1.53 5.21
N ASP A 80 5.44 -2.50 6.11
CA ASP A 80 6.54 -3.45 5.89
C ASP A 80 6.36 -4.23 4.58
N ARG A 81 5.14 -4.73 4.31
CA ARG A 81 4.86 -5.47 3.06
C ARG A 81 5.02 -4.61 1.81
N LEU A 82 4.53 -3.37 1.83
CA LEU A 82 4.69 -2.45 0.71
C LEU A 82 6.16 -2.11 0.47
N ALA A 83 6.90 -1.82 1.54
CA ALA A 83 8.32 -1.53 1.47
C ALA A 83 9.14 -2.74 0.98
N GLN A 84 8.81 -3.95 1.46
CA GLN A 84 9.46 -5.19 1.02
C GLN A 84 9.25 -5.46 -0.46
N ALA A 85 8.00 -5.32 -0.94
CA ALA A 85 7.69 -5.51 -2.36
C ALA A 85 8.49 -4.53 -3.24
N HIS A 86 8.71 -3.30 -2.78
CA HIS A 86 9.55 -2.34 -3.50
C HIS A 86 11.03 -2.74 -3.51
N CYS A 87 11.57 -3.26 -2.41
CA CYS A 87 12.94 -3.77 -2.39
C CYS A 87 13.13 -4.94 -3.37
N GLU A 88 12.16 -5.87 -3.45
CA GLU A 88 12.20 -6.94 -4.45
C GLU A 88 12.16 -6.40 -5.88
N TYR A 89 11.33 -5.39 -6.14
CA TYR A 89 11.29 -4.72 -7.42
C TYR A 89 12.63 -4.08 -7.79
N LEU A 90 13.26 -3.37 -6.86
CA LEU A 90 14.58 -2.76 -7.08
C LEU A 90 15.67 -3.80 -7.39
N ARG A 91 15.67 -4.90 -6.64
CA ARG A 91 16.59 -6.02 -6.87
C ARG A 91 16.40 -6.62 -8.26
N GLN A 92 15.15 -6.88 -8.67
CA GLN A 92 14.82 -7.47 -9.98
C GLN A 92 15.19 -6.53 -11.15
N HIS A 93 15.15 -5.22 -10.93
CA HIS A 93 15.47 -4.20 -11.93
C HIS A 93 16.84 -3.55 -11.70
N ARG A 94 17.70 -4.22 -10.98
CA ARG A 94 19.07 -3.76 -10.71
C ARG A 94 19.80 -3.39 -12.00
N GLY A 95 20.50 -2.26 -12.02
CA GLY A 95 21.22 -1.74 -13.19
C GLY A 95 20.34 -0.95 -14.18
N THR A 96 19.02 -0.97 -14.05
CA THR A 96 18.13 -0.17 -14.91
C THR A 96 17.90 1.25 -14.41
N PHE A 97 18.03 1.47 -13.09
CA PHE A 97 17.85 2.78 -12.46
C PHE A 97 19.21 3.47 -12.31
N LYS A 98 19.35 4.61 -12.98
CA LYS A 98 20.60 5.41 -12.95
C LYS A 98 20.47 6.65 -12.08
N LEU A 99 19.41 6.79 -11.30
CA LEU A 99 19.24 7.95 -10.43
C LEU A 99 20.41 8.04 -9.44
N HIS A 100 21.24 9.06 -9.59
CA HIS A 100 22.46 9.27 -8.81
C HIS A 100 23.45 8.08 -8.79
N GLY A 101 23.42 7.21 -9.80
CA GLY A 101 24.30 6.02 -9.88
C GLY A 101 24.05 4.94 -8.83
N LYS A 102 22.92 4.95 -8.15
CA LYS A 102 22.68 4.18 -6.92
C LYS A 102 21.75 2.98 -7.05
N ASN A 103 21.33 2.61 -8.24
CA ASN A 103 20.37 1.51 -8.45
C ASN A 103 19.07 1.64 -7.63
N VAL A 104 18.63 2.86 -7.35
CA VAL A 104 17.42 3.17 -6.58
C VAL A 104 16.44 3.98 -7.40
N SER A 105 15.16 3.84 -7.08
CA SER A 105 14.07 4.56 -7.72
C SER A 105 12.88 4.62 -6.79
N HIS A 106 12.08 5.68 -6.88
CA HIS A 106 10.76 5.81 -6.26
C HIS A 106 9.63 5.34 -7.20
N PHE A 107 9.95 4.63 -8.28
CA PHE A 107 8.94 4.14 -9.21
C PHE A 107 7.82 3.40 -8.50
N GLY A 108 6.57 3.76 -8.83
CA GLY A 108 5.38 3.18 -8.20
C GLY A 108 5.08 3.69 -6.78
N PHE A 109 5.73 4.76 -6.31
CA PHE A 109 5.47 5.34 -5.00
C PHE A 109 3.99 5.75 -4.82
N ASP A 110 3.38 6.38 -5.83
CA ASP A 110 1.96 6.79 -5.77
C ASP A 110 1.03 5.60 -5.51
N GLY A 111 1.30 4.45 -6.13
CA GLY A 111 0.56 3.21 -5.89
C GLY A 111 0.76 2.67 -4.47
N ARG A 112 1.97 2.76 -3.92
CA ARG A 112 2.25 2.38 -2.52
C ARG A 112 1.57 3.32 -1.53
N ALA A 113 1.60 4.63 -1.80
CA ALA A 113 0.92 5.64 -0.98
C ALA A 113 -0.60 5.47 -1.03
N LEU A 114 -1.16 5.19 -2.20
CA LEU A 114 -2.59 4.87 -2.37
C LEU A 114 -2.97 3.62 -1.58
N ALA A 115 -2.21 2.54 -1.72
CA ALA A 115 -2.45 1.30 -0.96
C ALA A 115 -2.34 1.50 0.56
N ALA A 116 -1.41 2.35 1.02
CA ALA A 116 -1.28 2.71 2.44
C ALA A 116 -2.54 3.45 2.93
N ARG A 117 -3.09 4.37 2.13
CA ARG A 117 -4.33 5.10 2.46
C ARG A 117 -5.54 4.19 2.48
N GLU A 118 -5.77 3.44 1.43
CA GLU A 118 -7.01 2.67 1.26
C GLU A 118 -7.05 1.43 2.16
N ARG A 119 -5.94 0.69 2.27
CA ARG A 119 -5.90 -0.58 2.99
C ARG A 119 -5.55 -0.41 4.47
N TYR A 120 -4.78 0.62 4.82
CA TYR A 120 -4.26 0.82 6.18
C TYR A 120 -4.65 2.15 6.79
N GLN A 121 -5.46 2.94 6.05
CA GLN A 121 -6.02 4.22 6.50
C GLN A 121 -4.94 5.24 6.90
N MET A 122 -3.78 5.16 6.27
CA MET A 122 -2.72 6.15 6.42
C MET A 122 -3.06 7.40 5.63
N GLN A 123 -2.73 8.59 6.15
CA GLN A 123 -3.05 9.85 5.47
C GLN A 123 -1.87 10.36 4.67
N ASN A 124 -0.82 10.78 5.35
CA ASN A 124 0.39 11.26 4.70
C ASN A 124 1.36 10.09 4.59
N VAL A 125 1.99 9.96 3.45
CA VAL A 125 2.99 8.90 3.20
C VAL A 125 4.22 9.53 2.57
N SER A 126 5.40 9.10 3.00
CA SER A 126 6.68 9.43 2.38
C SER A 126 7.57 8.19 2.31
N GLU A 127 8.63 8.26 1.53
CA GLU A 127 9.49 7.10 1.28
C GLU A 127 10.96 7.50 1.28
N ASN A 128 11.79 6.70 1.96
CA ASN A 128 13.23 6.68 1.81
C ASN A 128 13.65 5.38 1.14
N VAL A 129 14.56 5.48 0.18
CA VAL A 129 15.12 4.32 -0.53
C VAL A 129 16.64 4.39 -0.49
N ALA A 130 17.29 3.25 -0.29
CA ALA A 130 18.75 3.15 -0.37
C ALA A 130 19.19 1.82 -1.01
N ALA A 131 20.31 1.86 -1.71
CA ALA A 131 21.07 0.69 -2.10
C ALA A 131 22.49 0.82 -1.54
N ALA A 132 22.93 -0.13 -0.74
CA ALA A 132 24.26 -0.19 -0.17
C ALA A 132 25.04 -1.35 -0.79
N ASN A 133 26.17 -1.01 -1.43
CA ASN A 133 27.04 -2.01 -2.03
C ASN A 133 27.98 -2.55 -0.97
N HIS A 134 27.94 -3.86 -0.71
CA HIS A 134 28.80 -4.55 0.25
C HIS A 134 28.92 -3.84 1.62
N PRO A 135 27.80 -3.54 2.33
CA PRO A 135 27.82 -2.74 3.57
C PRO A 135 28.48 -3.47 4.76
N GLY A 136 29.07 -4.64 4.56
CA GLY A 136 29.78 -5.40 5.58
C GLY A 136 28.85 -6.12 6.56
N LYS A 137 29.38 -6.43 7.76
CA LYS A 137 28.65 -7.24 8.77
C LYS A 137 27.51 -6.47 9.47
N SER A 138 27.48 -5.15 9.37
CA SER A 138 26.48 -4.30 10.03
C SER A 138 25.82 -3.34 9.03
N PRO A 139 24.92 -3.83 8.16
CA PRO A 139 24.32 -2.99 7.11
C PRO A 139 23.40 -1.89 7.64
N ALA A 140 22.70 -2.11 8.76
CA ALA A 140 21.71 -1.16 9.25
C ALA A 140 22.27 0.23 9.58
N PRO A 141 23.38 0.40 10.32
CA PRO A 141 24.00 1.71 10.52
C PRO A 141 24.44 2.38 9.20
N VAL A 142 24.93 1.60 8.24
CA VAL A 142 25.33 2.14 6.91
C VAL A 142 24.12 2.75 6.20
N ILE A 143 22.99 2.04 6.19
CA ILE A 143 21.75 2.51 5.56
C ILE A 143 21.24 3.78 6.24
N VAL A 144 21.16 3.78 7.57
CA VAL A 144 20.70 4.95 8.33
C VAL A 144 21.61 6.16 8.08
N ASN A 145 22.94 5.97 8.02
CA ASN A 145 23.89 7.02 7.73
C ASN A 145 23.76 7.54 6.28
N LEU A 146 23.48 6.68 5.30
CA LEU A 146 23.17 7.09 3.93
C LEU A 146 21.96 8.04 3.88
N TRP A 147 20.92 7.73 4.63
CA TRP A 147 19.74 8.60 4.72
C TRP A 147 20.03 9.87 5.52
N ALA A 148 20.76 9.77 6.63
CA ALA A 148 21.14 10.94 7.42
C ALA A 148 22.05 11.92 6.68
N GLY A 149 22.87 11.44 5.74
CA GLY A 149 23.73 12.25 4.88
C GLY A 149 23.01 12.85 3.64
N SER A 150 21.74 12.55 3.42
CA SER A 150 20.96 13.08 2.30
C SER A 150 19.88 14.03 2.83
N LYS A 151 19.88 15.28 2.38
CA LYS A 151 18.96 16.33 2.86
C LYS A 151 17.48 15.88 2.84
N ASP A 152 17.03 15.28 1.74
CA ASP A 152 15.63 14.90 1.56
C ASP A 152 15.26 13.65 2.39
N HIS A 153 16.15 12.65 2.46
CA HIS A 153 15.95 11.48 3.30
C HIS A 153 15.99 11.82 4.79
N GLU A 154 16.89 12.68 5.20
CA GLU A 154 17.03 13.17 6.56
C GLU A 154 15.78 13.98 6.96
N PHE A 155 15.29 14.85 6.07
CA PHE A 155 14.04 15.57 6.26
C PHE A 155 12.89 14.60 6.51
N ASN A 156 12.72 13.56 5.68
CA ASN A 156 11.71 12.53 5.89
C ASN A 156 11.85 11.84 7.26
N MET A 157 13.07 11.49 7.66
CA MET A 157 13.26 10.84 8.96
C MET A 157 12.83 11.70 10.15
N ARG A 158 12.84 13.02 10.06
CA ARG A 158 12.51 13.94 11.17
C ARG A 158 11.06 14.37 11.26
N GLN A 159 10.26 14.21 10.21
CA GLN A 159 8.88 14.68 10.20
C GLN A 159 8.00 14.02 11.26
N SER A 160 6.84 14.63 11.53
CA SER A 160 5.87 14.17 12.52
C SER A 160 5.06 12.97 12.02
N TRP A 161 5.75 11.87 11.76
CA TRP A 161 5.13 10.59 11.43
C TRP A 161 4.68 9.84 12.68
N THR A 162 3.70 8.96 12.54
CA THR A 162 3.24 8.07 13.62
C THR A 162 3.65 6.62 13.39
N HIS A 163 3.70 6.20 12.13
CA HIS A 163 3.97 4.81 11.74
C HIS A 163 5.05 4.73 10.67
N THR A 164 5.68 3.56 10.61
CA THR A 164 6.65 3.23 9.56
C THR A 164 6.61 1.75 9.21
N GLY A 165 7.10 1.42 8.01
CA GLY A 165 7.41 0.07 7.60
C GLY A 165 8.75 0.02 6.90
N VAL A 166 9.49 -1.06 7.07
CA VAL A 166 10.83 -1.25 6.50
C VAL A 166 10.89 -2.56 5.74
N GLY A 167 11.25 -2.47 4.46
CA GLY A 167 11.62 -3.60 3.61
C GLY A 167 13.14 -3.65 3.41
N VAL A 168 13.69 -4.85 3.35
CA VAL A 168 15.11 -5.08 3.05
C VAL A 168 15.26 -6.34 2.21
N VAL A 169 16.07 -6.26 1.17
CA VAL A 169 16.50 -7.40 0.36
C VAL A 169 18.01 -7.34 0.20
N THR A 170 18.66 -8.47 0.46
CA THR A 170 20.08 -8.66 0.15
C THR A 170 20.21 -9.51 -1.11
N ASP A 171 20.92 -9.01 -2.10
CA ASP A 171 21.21 -9.75 -3.32
C ASP A 171 22.34 -10.74 -3.13
N SER A 172 22.50 -11.68 -4.06
CA SER A 172 23.51 -12.76 -3.99
C SER A 172 24.95 -12.27 -3.91
N ASP A 173 25.24 -11.08 -4.43
CA ASP A 173 26.55 -10.45 -4.36
C ASP A 173 26.75 -9.55 -3.12
N GLY A 174 25.80 -9.56 -2.18
CA GLY A 174 25.85 -8.77 -0.95
C GLY A 174 25.37 -7.33 -1.07
N MET A 175 24.82 -6.88 -2.22
CA MET A 175 24.15 -5.60 -2.30
C MET A 175 22.86 -5.61 -1.49
N VAL A 176 22.61 -4.58 -0.71
CA VAL A 176 21.43 -4.44 0.14
C VAL A 176 20.55 -3.33 -0.39
N PHE A 177 19.29 -3.67 -0.73
CA PHE A 177 18.24 -2.73 -1.08
C PHE A 177 17.33 -2.51 0.13
N THR A 178 17.05 -1.26 0.45
CA THR A 178 16.22 -0.91 1.61
C THR A 178 15.23 0.16 1.23
N THR A 179 13.99 -0.03 1.63
CA THR A 179 12.90 0.94 1.51
C THR A 179 12.28 1.15 2.88
N GLN A 180 12.06 2.40 3.26
CA GLN A 180 11.29 2.76 4.43
C GLN A 180 10.12 3.64 4.02
N LEU A 181 8.90 3.24 4.38
CA LEU A 181 7.70 4.06 4.28
C LEU A 181 7.40 4.70 5.63
N PHE A 182 7.14 6.00 5.61
CA PHE A 182 6.65 6.77 6.75
C PHE A 182 5.20 7.12 6.52
N ALA A 183 4.39 7.12 7.57
CA ALA A 183 2.98 7.47 7.46
C ALA A 183 2.41 8.08 8.73
N THR A 184 1.29 8.81 8.58
CA THR A 184 0.45 9.26 9.69
C THR A 184 -0.91 8.59 9.63
N VAL A 185 -1.49 8.29 10.80
CA VAL A 185 -2.91 7.93 10.91
C VAL A 185 -3.75 9.18 11.19
N SER A 186 -5.05 9.15 10.88
CA SER A 186 -5.92 10.27 11.16
C SER A 186 -6.14 10.48 12.67
N ASN A 187 -6.30 11.74 13.09
CA ASN A 187 -6.60 12.06 14.49
C ASN A 187 -7.89 11.39 14.98
N SER A 188 -8.89 11.20 14.11
CA SER A 188 -10.12 10.47 14.44
C SER A 188 -9.87 9.01 14.81
N GLN A 189 -8.89 8.37 14.19
CA GLN A 189 -8.52 6.99 14.50
C GLN A 189 -7.70 6.88 15.78
N LEU A 190 -6.81 7.85 16.03
CA LEU A 190 -6.09 7.93 17.31
C LEU A 190 -7.09 8.10 18.46
N ALA A 191 -8.04 9.02 18.33
CA ALA A 191 -9.08 9.23 19.35
C ALA A 191 -9.98 8.00 19.57
N THR A 192 -10.32 7.28 18.49
CA THR A 192 -11.09 6.03 18.60
C THR A 192 -10.29 4.95 19.32
N ARG A 193 -8.99 4.79 19.02
CA ARG A 193 -8.11 3.83 19.67
C ARG A 193 -7.91 4.13 21.15
N GLU A 194 -7.74 5.42 21.50
CA GLU A 194 -7.63 5.84 22.89
C GLU A 194 -8.91 5.55 23.70
N ARG A 195 -10.10 5.74 23.09
CA ARG A 195 -11.37 5.36 23.72
C ARG A 195 -11.45 3.86 24.01
N PHE A 196 -11.04 3.01 23.07
CA PHE A 196 -11.05 1.55 23.28
C PHE A 196 -10.03 1.06 24.30
N ASN A 197 -8.92 1.76 24.48
CA ASN A 197 -7.87 1.37 25.46
C ASN A 197 -8.20 1.84 26.89
N ARG A 198 -9.28 2.60 27.10
CA ARG A 198 -9.72 3.05 28.42
C ARG A 198 -10.72 2.10 29.11
N PHE A 199 -11.12 1.06 28.41
CA PHE A 199 -11.99 0.00 28.89
C PHE A 199 -11.27 -1.35 28.82
#